data_c10c440ef5045f1df29a6376eb7f381b
#
_entry.id   c10c440ef5045f1df29a6376eb7f381b
#
_cell.length_a   1.000
_cell.length_b   1.000
_cell.length_c   1.000
_cell.angle_alpha   90.00
_cell.angle_beta   90.00
_cell.angle_gamma   90.00
#
_symmetry.space_group_name_H-M   'P 1'
#
loop_
_entity.id
_entity.type
_entity.pdbx_description
1 polymer ?
#
loop_
_entity_poly.entity_id
_entity_poly.type
_entity_poly.pdbx_seq_one_letter_code
_entity_poly.pdbx_strand_id
1 'polypeptide(L)'
;MATVAKKKRAQAIYRILSKSYPDVHCELDFKNPLQLLVATVLSAQCTDKRVNAVTPALFKRYKNVKDFAGADLRELQQIIKSTGFFRAKAKNIKGLSLAIVERHGGKVPNSLDELVQLPGVGRKTANVVLGHAFRSEEHTSELQSHLNLVCRLLLEKK
;
A
#
# COMPACT_ATOMS: atom_id res chain seq x y z
N MET A 1 3.20 9.76 -33.64
CA MET A 1 2.46 11.01 -33.32
C MET A 1 1.48 10.87 -32.14
N ALA A 2 0.71 9.80 -32.03
CA ALA A 2 -0.26 9.60 -30.92
C ALA A 2 0.36 9.63 -29.50
N THR A 3 1.60 9.18 -29.32
CA THR A 3 2.29 9.11 -28.01
C THR A 3 2.66 10.49 -27.48
N VAL A 4 3.09 11.42 -28.36
CA VAL A 4 3.47 12.80 -27.97
C VAL A 4 2.25 13.60 -27.53
N ALA A 5 1.13 13.47 -28.24
CA ALA A 5 -0.13 14.12 -27.87
C ALA A 5 -0.68 13.62 -26.52
N LYS A 6 -0.60 12.30 -26.25
CA LYS A 6 -0.96 11.72 -24.96
C LYS A 6 -0.08 12.23 -23.83
N LYS A 7 1.21 12.32 -24.02
CA LYS A 7 2.16 12.85 -23.03
C LYS A 7 1.89 14.32 -22.69
N LYS A 8 1.66 15.18 -23.69
CA LYS A 8 1.29 16.59 -23.48
C LYS A 8 -0.01 16.74 -22.70
N ARG A 9 -1.04 15.92 -23.04
CA ARG A 9 -2.32 15.92 -22.34
C ARG A 9 -2.17 15.47 -20.89
N ALA A 10 -1.41 14.41 -20.62
CA ALA A 10 -1.13 13.94 -19.26
C ALA A 10 -0.41 15.00 -18.43
N GLN A 11 0.58 15.69 -18.99
CA GLN A 11 1.27 16.80 -18.34
C GLN A 11 0.35 17.99 -18.03
N ALA A 12 -0.58 18.33 -18.92
CA ALA A 12 -1.54 19.40 -18.69
C ALA A 12 -2.51 19.03 -17.53
N ILE A 13 -3.01 17.81 -17.53
CA ILE A 13 -3.89 17.28 -16.44
C ILE A 13 -3.11 17.30 -15.12
N TYR A 14 -1.87 16.83 -15.10
CA TYR A 14 -1.02 16.84 -13.93
C TYR A 14 -0.85 18.24 -13.34
N ARG A 15 -0.54 19.25 -14.18
CA ARG A 15 -0.40 20.66 -13.73
C ARG A 15 -1.67 21.20 -13.09
N ILE A 16 -2.83 20.90 -13.67
CA ILE A 16 -4.12 21.35 -13.14
C ILE A 16 -4.37 20.69 -11.77
N LEU A 17 -4.15 19.39 -11.67
CA LEU A 17 -4.38 18.63 -10.44
C LEU A 17 -3.41 19.01 -9.32
N SER A 18 -2.12 19.18 -9.62
CA SER A 18 -1.13 19.63 -8.64
C SER A 18 -1.43 21.02 -8.09
N LYS A 19 -2.04 21.91 -8.93
CA LYS A 19 -2.49 23.23 -8.47
C LYS A 19 -3.77 23.16 -7.63
N SER A 20 -4.68 22.25 -7.99
CA SER A 20 -5.97 22.09 -7.27
C SER A 20 -5.84 21.31 -5.97
N TYR A 21 -4.86 20.46 -5.86
CA TYR A 21 -4.63 19.56 -4.72
C TYR A 21 -3.14 19.56 -4.35
N PRO A 22 -2.61 20.66 -3.76
CA PRO A 22 -1.18 20.78 -3.46
C PRO A 22 -0.71 19.83 -2.35
N ASP A 23 -1.58 19.49 -1.40
CA ASP A 23 -1.24 18.74 -0.17
C ASP A 23 -1.67 17.27 -0.22
N VAL A 24 -1.62 16.64 -1.40
CA VAL A 24 -1.97 15.23 -1.53
C VAL A 24 -0.90 14.35 -0.89
N HIS A 25 -1.28 13.63 0.17
CA HIS A 25 -0.44 12.67 0.86
C HIS A 25 -1.19 11.34 1.09
N CYS A 26 -0.48 10.31 1.49
CA CYS A 26 -1.08 9.05 1.91
C CYS A 26 -1.75 9.24 3.28
N GLU A 27 -3.04 8.95 3.38
CA GLU A 27 -3.78 9.05 4.65
C GLU A 27 -3.42 7.95 5.65
N LEU A 28 -2.79 6.86 5.20
CA LEU A 28 -2.32 5.80 6.09
C LEU A 28 -1.02 6.20 6.79
N ASP A 29 -0.99 6.01 8.11
CA ASP A 29 0.20 6.25 8.93
C ASP A 29 1.19 5.09 8.81
N PHE A 30 2.41 5.38 8.32
CA PHE A 30 3.48 4.40 8.20
C PHE A 30 4.87 5.03 8.32
N LYS A 31 5.86 4.23 8.72
CA LYS A 31 7.26 4.65 8.85
C LYS A 31 8.20 3.91 7.89
N ASN A 32 7.77 2.81 7.32
CA ASN A 32 8.57 1.97 6.43
C ASN A 32 7.67 1.17 5.46
N PRO A 33 8.25 0.56 4.39
CA PRO A 33 7.48 -0.19 3.39
C PRO A 33 6.64 -1.33 3.95
N LEU A 34 7.12 -2.03 4.99
CA LEU A 34 6.36 -3.11 5.62
C LEU A 34 5.09 -2.59 6.29
N GLN A 35 5.20 -1.48 7.03
CA GLN A 35 4.05 -0.87 7.70
C GLN A 35 3.02 -0.39 6.67
N LEU A 36 3.45 0.23 5.57
CA LEU A 36 2.54 0.63 4.51
C LEU A 36 1.86 -0.57 3.86
N LEU A 37 2.60 -1.64 3.56
CA LEU A 37 2.04 -2.86 2.97
C LEU A 37 0.97 -3.46 3.88
N VAL A 38 1.25 -3.62 5.18
CA VAL A 38 0.31 -4.15 6.17
C VAL A 38 -0.91 -3.23 6.31
N ALA A 39 -0.70 -1.90 6.44
CA ALA A 39 -1.78 -0.93 6.55
C ALA A 39 -2.69 -0.94 5.31
N THR A 40 -2.11 -1.05 4.11
CA THR A 40 -2.87 -1.13 2.85
C THR A 40 -3.68 -2.44 2.76
N VAL A 41 -3.16 -3.56 3.24
CA VAL A 41 -3.95 -4.80 3.35
C VAL A 41 -5.10 -4.64 4.33
N LEU A 42 -4.88 -3.94 5.45
CA LEU A 42 -5.93 -3.66 6.43
C LEU A 42 -7.00 -2.68 5.91
N SER A 43 -6.65 -1.76 5.01
CA SER A 43 -7.59 -0.76 4.46
C SER A 43 -8.59 -1.35 3.44
N ALA A 44 -8.42 -2.61 3.03
CA ALA A 44 -9.39 -3.28 2.18
C ALA A 44 -10.78 -3.32 2.87
N GLN A 45 -11.78 -2.63 2.28
CA GLN A 45 -13.13 -2.47 2.83
C GLN A 45 -13.14 -1.94 4.27
N CYS A 46 -12.21 -1.04 4.59
CA CYS A 46 -12.10 -0.38 5.88
C CYS A 46 -11.62 1.06 5.67
N THR A 47 -12.07 2.00 6.49
CA THR A 47 -11.64 3.40 6.42
C THR A 47 -10.20 3.56 6.93
N ASP A 48 -9.43 4.47 6.32
CA ASP A 48 -8.05 4.75 6.72
C ASP A 48 -7.98 5.24 8.18
N LYS A 49 -8.97 6.02 8.63
CA LYS A 49 -9.12 6.43 10.04
C LYS A 49 -9.18 5.23 11.00
N ARG A 50 -9.91 4.17 10.63
CA ARG A 50 -10.00 2.94 11.45
C ARG A 50 -8.69 2.17 11.42
N VAL A 51 -8.04 2.09 10.27
CA VAL A 51 -6.71 1.46 10.15
C VAL A 51 -5.70 2.18 11.02
N ASN A 52 -5.62 3.51 10.94
CA ASN A 52 -4.71 4.33 11.73
C ASN A 52 -4.96 4.23 13.25
N ALA A 53 -6.20 3.94 13.67
CA ALA A 53 -6.50 3.68 15.08
C ALA A 53 -5.95 2.32 15.57
N VAL A 54 -5.78 1.33 14.68
CA VAL A 54 -5.34 -0.03 15.03
C VAL A 54 -3.82 -0.21 14.86
N THR A 55 -3.24 0.41 13.85
CA THR A 55 -1.83 0.21 13.47
C THR A 55 -0.81 0.58 14.56
N PRO A 56 -1.01 1.56 15.46
CA PRO A 56 -0.05 1.85 16.53
C PRO A 56 0.14 0.65 17.48
N ALA A 57 -0.95 0.01 17.91
CA ALA A 57 -0.88 -1.17 18.77
C ALA A 57 -0.26 -2.37 18.02
N LEU A 58 -0.65 -2.55 16.76
CA LEU A 58 -0.15 -3.61 15.89
C LEU A 58 1.37 -3.49 15.70
N PHE A 59 1.88 -2.32 15.32
CA PHE A 59 3.32 -2.11 15.07
C PHE A 59 4.17 -2.00 16.34
N LYS A 60 3.55 -1.74 17.48
CA LYS A 60 4.22 -1.87 18.78
C LYS A 60 4.48 -3.34 19.13
N ARG A 61 3.55 -4.22 18.79
CA ARG A 61 3.64 -5.66 19.05
C ARG A 61 4.52 -6.39 18.03
N TYR A 62 4.37 -6.06 16.72
CA TYR A 62 5.09 -6.67 15.60
C TYR A 62 5.95 -5.60 14.92
N LYS A 63 7.26 -5.60 15.21
CA LYS A 63 8.17 -4.53 14.79
C LYS A 63 8.78 -4.77 13.40
N ASN A 64 8.89 -6.02 13.01
CA ASN A 64 9.56 -6.43 11.78
C ASN A 64 8.79 -7.58 11.09
N VAL A 65 9.23 -7.95 9.88
CA VAL A 65 8.57 -8.98 9.08
C VAL A 65 8.62 -10.37 9.74
N LYS A 66 9.68 -10.67 10.48
CA LYS A 66 9.83 -11.98 11.18
C LYS A 66 8.83 -12.10 12.32
N ASP A 67 8.55 -10.99 13.02
CA ASP A 67 7.53 -10.96 14.07
C ASP A 67 6.14 -11.30 13.49
N PHE A 68 5.78 -10.71 12.34
CA PHE A 68 4.53 -11.03 11.64
C PHE A 68 4.51 -12.46 11.10
N ALA A 69 5.62 -12.96 10.58
CA ALA A 69 5.73 -14.33 10.09
C ALA A 69 5.53 -15.37 11.22
N GLY A 70 6.08 -15.09 12.40
CA GLY A 70 5.91 -15.91 13.61
C GLY A 70 4.64 -15.62 14.41
N ALA A 71 3.79 -14.69 13.98
CA ALA A 71 2.65 -14.24 14.76
C ALA A 71 1.65 -15.37 15.08
N ASP A 72 1.13 -15.39 16.31
CA ASP A 72 -0.05 -16.17 16.64
C ASP A 72 -1.27 -15.55 15.93
N LEU A 73 -1.99 -16.38 15.16
CA LEU A 73 -3.13 -15.90 14.37
C LEU A 73 -4.27 -15.38 15.25
N ARG A 74 -4.49 -15.94 16.44
CA ARG A 74 -5.55 -15.52 17.34
C ARG A 74 -5.24 -14.14 17.92
N GLU A 75 -3.99 -13.94 18.37
CA GLU A 75 -3.51 -12.64 18.86
C GLU A 75 -3.60 -11.57 17.77
N LEU A 76 -3.10 -11.86 16.55
CA LEU A 76 -3.15 -10.95 15.41
C LEU A 76 -4.61 -10.58 15.06
N GLN A 77 -5.51 -11.57 15.01
CA GLN A 77 -6.93 -11.35 14.76
C GLN A 77 -7.59 -10.46 15.81
N GLN A 78 -7.25 -10.60 17.08
CA GLN A 78 -7.79 -9.76 18.16
C GLN A 78 -7.38 -8.31 17.99
N ILE A 79 -6.12 -8.05 17.68
CA ILE A 79 -5.61 -6.69 17.48
C ILE A 79 -6.32 -6.00 16.30
N ILE A 80 -6.49 -6.71 15.17
CA ILE A 80 -7.06 -6.12 13.93
C ILE A 80 -8.58 -6.32 13.81
N LYS A 81 -9.26 -6.82 14.83
CA LYS A 81 -10.68 -7.22 14.79
C LYS A 81 -11.60 -6.14 14.25
N SER A 82 -11.35 -4.88 14.61
CA SER A 82 -12.19 -3.75 14.22
C SER A 82 -12.05 -3.32 12.74
N THR A 83 -11.10 -3.90 11.98
CA THR A 83 -10.89 -3.55 10.57
C THR A 83 -11.79 -4.31 9.59
N GLY A 84 -12.66 -5.21 10.08
CA GLY A 84 -13.49 -6.08 9.24
C GLY A 84 -12.67 -7.15 8.51
N PHE A 85 -13.31 -8.25 8.14
CA PHE A 85 -12.66 -9.39 7.47
C PHE A 85 -11.34 -9.83 8.12
N PHE A 86 -11.21 -9.61 9.44
CA PHE A 86 -9.97 -9.72 10.20
C PHE A 86 -9.33 -11.11 10.12
N ARG A 87 -10.13 -12.19 9.99
CA ARG A 87 -9.60 -13.56 9.87
C ARG A 87 -8.81 -13.75 8.58
N ALA A 88 -9.36 -13.30 7.44
CA ALA A 88 -8.68 -13.36 6.15
C ALA A 88 -7.47 -12.42 6.11
N LYS A 89 -7.62 -11.19 6.65
CA LYS A 89 -6.53 -10.22 6.74
C LYS A 89 -5.36 -10.74 7.58
N ALA A 90 -5.63 -11.32 8.75
CA ALA A 90 -4.59 -11.91 9.60
C ALA A 90 -3.85 -13.05 8.88
N LYS A 91 -4.57 -13.94 8.20
CA LYS A 91 -3.98 -15.01 7.40
C LYS A 91 -3.10 -14.46 6.28
N ASN A 92 -3.58 -13.45 5.57
CA ASN A 92 -2.84 -12.81 4.49
C ASN A 92 -1.58 -12.11 5.02
N ILE A 93 -1.68 -11.31 6.11
CA ILE A 93 -0.53 -10.62 6.73
C ILE A 93 0.53 -11.62 7.18
N LYS A 94 0.15 -12.71 7.83
CA LYS A 94 1.10 -13.77 8.21
C LYS A 94 1.71 -14.42 6.97
N GLY A 95 0.90 -14.78 5.97
CA GLY A 95 1.35 -15.43 4.74
C GLY A 95 2.30 -14.56 3.91
N LEU A 96 1.97 -13.27 3.70
CA LEU A 96 2.86 -12.36 2.98
C LEU A 96 4.18 -12.15 3.73
N SER A 97 4.14 -12.11 5.06
CA SER A 97 5.36 -11.96 5.87
C SER A 97 6.26 -13.19 5.79
N LEU A 98 5.69 -14.39 5.80
CA LEU A 98 6.43 -15.63 5.55
C LEU A 98 7.08 -15.61 4.16
N ALA A 99 6.31 -15.27 3.11
CA ALA A 99 6.84 -15.19 1.75
C ALA A 99 7.97 -14.15 1.62
N ILE A 100 7.87 -13.00 2.30
CA ILE A 100 8.92 -11.98 2.31
C ILE A 100 10.18 -12.50 3.00
N VAL A 101 10.05 -13.23 4.11
CA VAL A 101 11.21 -13.82 4.80
C VAL A 101 11.89 -14.86 3.91
N GLU A 102 11.12 -15.76 3.31
CA GLU A 102 11.63 -16.91 2.55
C GLU A 102 12.22 -16.52 1.18
N ARG A 103 11.55 -15.61 0.47
CA ARG A 103 11.87 -15.30 -0.94
C ARG A 103 12.65 -14.01 -1.12
N HIS A 104 12.50 -13.05 -0.19
CA HIS A 104 13.06 -11.70 -0.32
C HIS A 104 14.00 -11.32 0.85
N GLY A 105 14.49 -12.31 1.60
CA GLY A 105 15.46 -12.07 2.68
C GLY A 105 14.95 -11.13 3.78
N GLY A 106 13.64 -11.04 3.98
CA GLY A 106 13.03 -10.19 4.99
C GLY A 106 12.83 -8.73 4.58
N LYS A 107 13.06 -8.37 3.32
CA LYS A 107 12.83 -7.03 2.77
C LYS A 107 11.60 -7.04 1.86
N VAL A 108 10.75 -6.02 1.99
CA VAL A 108 9.61 -5.85 1.08
C VAL A 108 10.14 -5.62 -0.33
N PRO A 109 9.71 -6.40 -1.32
CA PRO A 109 10.17 -6.22 -2.69
C PRO A 109 9.70 -4.88 -3.28
N ASN A 110 10.51 -4.32 -4.20
CA ASN A 110 10.24 -3.06 -4.88
C ASN A 110 9.80 -3.24 -6.34
N SER A 111 9.34 -4.42 -6.69
CA SER A 111 8.85 -4.77 -8.03
C SER A 111 7.35 -5.10 -7.97
N LEU A 112 6.59 -4.64 -8.99
CA LEU A 112 5.17 -4.93 -9.11
C LEU A 112 4.91 -6.43 -9.19
N ASP A 113 5.70 -7.13 -10.01
CA ASP A 113 5.53 -8.57 -10.28
C ASP A 113 5.80 -9.40 -9.03
N GLU A 114 6.75 -9.00 -8.19
CA GLU A 114 7.04 -9.68 -6.93
C GLU A 114 5.99 -9.37 -5.86
N LEU A 115 5.54 -8.12 -5.76
CA LEU A 115 4.52 -7.72 -4.79
C LEU A 115 3.19 -8.42 -5.01
N VAL A 116 2.73 -8.57 -6.26
CA VAL A 116 1.44 -9.23 -6.56
C VAL A 116 1.46 -10.74 -6.31
N GLN A 117 2.64 -11.35 -6.15
CA GLN A 117 2.77 -12.76 -5.76
C GLN A 117 2.59 -12.98 -4.25
N LEU A 118 2.60 -11.91 -3.46
CA LEU A 118 2.40 -12.00 -2.02
C LEU A 118 0.93 -12.25 -1.68
N PRO A 119 0.63 -13.12 -0.70
CA PRO A 119 -0.74 -13.38 -0.26
C PRO A 119 -1.49 -12.11 0.15
N GLY A 120 -2.67 -11.89 -0.43
CA GLY A 120 -3.51 -10.73 -0.13
C GLY A 120 -3.04 -9.41 -0.74
N VAL A 121 -2.05 -9.44 -1.62
CA VAL A 121 -1.54 -8.25 -2.31
C VAL A 121 -1.99 -8.27 -3.76
N GLY A 122 -2.98 -7.44 -4.09
CA GLY A 122 -3.40 -7.20 -5.46
C GLY A 122 -2.60 -6.08 -6.12
N ARG A 123 -2.80 -5.89 -7.45
CA ARG A 123 -2.14 -4.83 -8.23
C ARG A 123 -2.33 -3.43 -7.62
N LYS A 124 -3.54 -3.12 -7.10
CA LYS A 124 -3.83 -1.84 -6.44
C LYS A 124 -2.96 -1.65 -5.19
N THR A 125 -2.90 -2.66 -4.31
CA THR A 125 -2.06 -2.63 -3.11
C THR A 125 -0.58 -2.47 -3.46
N ALA A 126 -0.09 -3.23 -4.44
CA ALA A 126 1.28 -3.15 -4.90
C ALA A 126 1.63 -1.75 -5.42
N ASN A 127 0.76 -1.14 -6.24
CA ASN A 127 0.96 0.22 -6.75
C ASN A 127 1.00 1.28 -5.64
N VAL A 128 0.15 1.15 -4.60
CA VAL A 128 0.19 2.05 -3.44
C VAL A 128 1.53 1.95 -2.71
N VAL A 129 2.02 0.72 -2.48
CA VAL A 129 3.30 0.49 -1.80
C VAL A 129 4.46 1.04 -2.62
N LEU A 130 4.50 0.77 -3.93
CA LEU A 130 5.56 1.27 -4.82
C LEU A 130 5.56 2.79 -4.88
N GLY A 131 4.39 3.42 -5.02
CA GLY A 131 4.27 4.86 -5.17
C GLY A 131 4.61 5.66 -3.91
N HIS A 132 4.37 5.11 -2.72
CA HIS A 132 4.55 5.85 -1.47
C HIS A 132 5.78 5.43 -0.65
N ALA A 133 6.18 4.15 -0.71
CA ALA A 133 7.29 3.65 0.09
C ALA A 133 8.61 3.57 -0.67
N PHE A 134 8.56 3.41 -1.99
CA PHE A 134 9.74 3.27 -2.84
C PHE A 134 9.88 4.45 -3.81
N ARG A 135 9.58 5.67 -3.38
CA ARG A 135 9.92 6.88 -4.13
C ARG A 135 11.43 6.89 -4.38
N SER A 136 11.89 6.19 -5.39
CA SER A 136 13.23 6.39 -5.91
C SER A 136 13.21 7.66 -6.74
N GLU A 137 14.08 8.58 -6.43
CA GLU A 137 14.23 9.88 -7.13
C GLU A 137 14.59 9.73 -8.61
N GLU A 138 14.79 8.51 -9.11
CA GLU A 138 15.36 8.27 -10.44
C GLU A 138 14.37 7.92 -11.55
N HIS A 139 13.06 7.71 -11.31
CA HIS A 139 12.17 7.32 -12.39
C HIS A 139 10.83 8.06 -12.36
N THR A 140 10.39 8.54 -13.50
CA THR A 140 9.03 8.73 -14.06
C THR A 140 7.82 8.21 -13.21
N SER A 141 8.05 7.69 -12.02
CA SER A 141 7.07 7.20 -11.05
C SER A 141 6.20 8.32 -10.45
N GLU A 142 6.66 9.58 -10.42
CA GLU A 142 5.81 10.69 -10.00
C GLU A 142 4.59 10.85 -10.90
N LEU A 143 4.77 10.75 -12.21
CA LEU A 143 3.65 10.78 -13.16
C LEU A 143 2.73 9.56 -13.01
N GLN A 144 3.28 8.39 -12.68
CA GLN A 144 2.52 7.15 -12.55
C GLN A 144 1.78 7.07 -11.21
N SER A 145 2.37 7.56 -10.12
CA SER A 145 1.75 7.70 -8.81
C SER A 145 0.58 8.69 -8.86
N HIS A 146 0.76 9.85 -9.47
CA HIS A 146 -0.31 10.84 -9.64
C HIS A 146 -1.37 10.40 -10.66
N LEU A 147 -0.99 9.65 -11.71
CA LEU A 147 -1.96 9.06 -12.64
C LEU A 147 -2.84 8.00 -11.96
N ASN A 148 -2.28 7.22 -11.04
CA ASN A 148 -3.04 6.25 -10.24
C ASN A 148 -3.99 6.94 -9.27
N LEU A 149 -3.59 8.08 -8.69
CA LEU A 149 -4.45 8.92 -7.86
C LEU A 149 -5.62 9.51 -8.66
N VAL A 150 -5.34 10.00 -9.88
CA VAL A 150 -6.35 10.48 -10.83
C VAL A 150 -7.32 9.39 -11.23
N CYS A 151 -6.83 8.18 -11.53
CA CYS A 151 -7.68 7.03 -11.83
C CYS A 151 -8.57 6.65 -10.64
N ARG A 152 -8.06 6.74 -9.40
CA ARG A 152 -8.83 6.50 -8.18
C ARG A 152 -9.94 7.52 -8.02
N LEU A 153 -9.63 8.82 -8.14
CA LEU A 153 -10.63 9.91 -8.05
C LEU A 153 -11.68 9.87 -9.15
N LEU A 154 -11.34 9.36 -10.35
CA LEU A 154 -12.30 9.20 -11.45
C LEU A 154 -13.18 7.96 -11.31
N LEU A 155 -12.71 6.92 -10.62
CA LEU A 155 -13.46 5.68 -10.38
C LEU A 155 -14.39 5.76 -9.16
N GLU A 156 -14.08 6.63 -8.19
CA GLU A 156 -14.90 6.85 -6.99
C GLU A 156 -16.10 7.81 -7.24
N LYS A 157 -16.20 8.42 -8.44
CA LYS A 157 -17.31 9.29 -8.86
C LYS A 157 -18.37 8.60 -9.75
N LYS A 158 -18.47 7.26 -9.66
CA LYS A 158 -19.63 6.53 -10.25
C LYS A 158 -20.51 5.94 -9.19
#